data_f1a7877363cd1a2b5bcbd03b88cc8e17
#
_entry.id   f1a7877363cd1a2b5bcbd03b88cc8e17
#
_cell.length_a   1.000
_cell.length_b   1.000
_cell.length_c   1.000
_cell.angle_alpha   90.00
_cell.angle_beta   90.00
_cell.angle_gamma   90.00
#
_symmetry.space_group_name_H-M   'P 1'
#
loop_
_entity.id
_entity.type
_entity.pdbx_description
1 polymer ?
#
loop_
_entity_poly.entity_id
_entity_poly.type
_entity_poly.pdbx_seq_one_letter_code
_entity_poly.pdbx_strand_id
1 'polypeptide(L)'
;MKFFEIARLRSYYGALLTERQNDMLRMHYDEDLSLAEIAEEYGVSRQAVADSIAKGEKALRDYDSKLRLIEKDESILEQLGSIDTDSASEEVKSAIAQIKRILED
;
A
#
# COMPACT_ATOMS: atom_id res chain seq x y z
N MET A 1 -7.63 -6.42 -8.92
CA MET A 1 -8.27 -7.15 -7.82
C MET A 1 -8.17 -6.35 -6.52
N LYS A 2 -9.26 -6.29 -5.79
CA LYS A 2 -9.34 -5.55 -4.53
C LYS A 2 -8.24 -5.93 -3.54
N PHE A 3 -7.92 -7.20 -3.46
CA PHE A 3 -6.89 -7.76 -2.60
C PHE A 3 -5.53 -7.03 -2.79
N PHE A 4 -5.03 -6.99 -4.03
CA PHE A 4 -3.75 -6.34 -4.33
C PHE A 4 -3.83 -4.82 -4.18
N GLU A 5 -4.96 -4.26 -4.52
CA GLU A 5 -5.20 -2.83 -4.39
C GLU A 5 -5.10 -2.39 -2.94
N ILE A 6 -5.75 -3.10 -2.03
CA ILE A 6 -5.72 -2.77 -0.60
C ILE A 6 -4.32 -2.97 -0.02
N ALA A 7 -3.64 -4.04 -0.38
CA ALA A 7 -2.27 -4.28 0.09
C ALA A 7 -1.34 -3.14 -0.34
N ARG A 8 -1.47 -2.68 -1.57
CA ARG A 8 -0.66 -1.59 -2.09
C ARG A 8 -0.96 -0.26 -1.41
N LEU A 9 -2.24 0.05 -1.22
CA LEU A 9 -2.66 1.25 -0.50
C LEU A 9 -2.11 1.23 0.94
N ARG A 10 -2.15 0.09 1.60
CA ARG A 10 -1.60 -0.04 2.96
C ARG A 10 -0.09 0.18 2.99
N SER A 11 0.62 -0.29 1.97
CA SER A 11 2.08 -0.08 1.93
C SER A 11 2.44 1.40 1.89
N TYR A 12 1.59 2.23 1.27
CA TYR A 12 1.81 3.68 1.19
C TYR A 12 1.23 4.44 2.37
N TYR A 13 0.02 4.10 2.79
CA TYR A 13 -0.77 4.93 3.70
C TYR A 13 -1.15 4.24 5.01
N GLY A 14 -0.77 2.98 5.18
CA GLY A 14 -1.17 2.21 6.35
C GLY A 14 -0.78 2.86 7.68
N ALA A 15 0.36 3.52 7.72
CA ALA A 15 0.83 4.21 8.92
C ALA A 15 -0.06 5.38 9.34
N LEU A 16 -0.93 5.86 8.44
CA LEU A 16 -1.87 6.94 8.71
C LEU A 16 -3.20 6.43 9.28
N LEU A 17 -3.42 5.13 9.27
CA LEU A 17 -4.60 4.51 9.86
C LEU A 17 -4.40 4.35 11.37
N THR A 18 -5.51 4.11 12.10
CA THR A 18 -5.36 3.66 13.47
C THR A 18 -4.69 2.28 13.45
N GLU A 19 -3.97 1.96 14.51
CA GLU A 19 -3.32 0.66 14.62
C GLU A 19 -4.32 -0.48 14.44
N ARG A 20 -5.49 -0.35 15.07
CA ARG A 20 -6.55 -1.36 14.98
C ARG A 20 -7.06 -1.55 13.55
N GLN A 21 -7.33 -0.45 12.84
CA GLN A 21 -7.78 -0.51 11.44
C GLN A 21 -6.74 -1.20 10.57
N ASN A 22 -5.48 -0.81 10.72
CA ASN A 22 -4.39 -1.38 9.93
C ASN A 22 -4.21 -2.87 10.21
N ASP A 23 -4.26 -3.26 11.49
CA ASP A 23 -4.15 -4.67 11.90
C ASP A 23 -5.30 -5.52 11.35
N MET A 24 -6.52 -5.02 11.42
CA MET A 24 -7.68 -5.76 10.90
C MET A 24 -7.63 -5.93 9.38
N LEU A 25 -7.17 -4.89 8.67
CA LEU A 25 -6.96 -4.99 7.23
C LEU A 25 -5.90 -6.04 6.89
N ARG A 26 -4.79 -6.03 7.62
CA ARG A 26 -3.72 -7.00 7.43
C ARG A 26 -4.23 -8.42 7.69
N MET A 27 -4.92 -8.63 8.79
CA MET A 27 -5.45 -9.95 9.14
C MET A 27 -6.42 -10.48 8.09
N HIS A 28 -7.28 -9.61 7.58
CA HIS A 28 -8.29 -10.01 6.60
C HIS A 28 -7.70 -10.22 5.20
N TYR A 29 -6.86 -9.31 4.74
CA TYR A 29 -6.34 -9.35 3.36
C TYR A 29 -5.03 -10.10 3.21
N ASP A 30 -4.11 -9.99 4.17
CA ASP A 30 -2.80 -10.64 4.08
C ASP A 30 -2.82 -12.03 4.69
N GLU A 31 -3.52 -12.20 5.82
CA GLU A 31 -3.55 -13.48 6.56
C GLU A 31 -4.79 -14.31 6.26
N ASP A 32 -5.66 -13.82 5.40
CA ASP A 32 -6.85 -14.52 4.94
C ASP A 32 -7.80 -14.96 6.07
N LEU A 33 -7.86 -14.16 7.14
CA LEU A 33 -8.77 -14.44 8.24
C LEU A 33 -10.18 -13.94 7.93
N SER A 34 -11.18 -14.70 8.36
CA SER A 34 -12.57 -14.31 8.23
C SER A 34 -12.91 -13.21 9.22
N LEU A 35 -14.01 -12.51 8.96
CA LEU A 35 -14.53 -11.51 9.89
C LEU A 35 -14.81 -12.13 11.26
N ALA A 36 -15.34 -13.36 11.27
CA ALA A 36 -15.64 -14.08 12.51
C ALA A 36 -14.36 -14.36 13.32
N GLU A 37 -13.30 -14.79 12.65
CA GLU A 37 -12.01 -15.08 13.30
C GLU A 37 -11.40 -13.82 13.90
N ILE A 38 -11.46 -12.72 13.17
CA ILE A 38 -10.93 -11.43 13.65
C ILE A 38 -11.78 -10.94 14.84
N ALA A 39 -13.12 -11.06 14.74
CA ALA A 39 -14.02 -10.66 15.79
C ALA A 39 -13.74 -11.42 17.09
N GLU A 40 -13.49 -12.71 16.99
CA GLU A 40 -13.16 -13.54 18.15
C GLU A 40 -11.87 -13.08 18.81
N GLU A 41 -10.84 -12.79 18.00
CA GLU A 41 -9.56 -12.35 18.52
C GLU A 41 -9.65 -11.02 19.26
N TYR A 42 -10.46 -10.10 18.78
CA TYR A 42 -10.61 -8.78 19.40
C TYR A 42 -11.73 -8.73 20.45
N GLY A 43 -12.54 -9.78 20.58
CA GLY A 43 -13.66 -9.79 21.50
C GLY A 43 -14.76 -8.80 21.12
N VAL A 44 -15.01 -8.65 19.83
CA VAL A 44 -16.04 -7.74 19.29
C VAL A 44 -16.94 -8.49 18.33
N SER A 45 -17.99 -7.82 17.82
CA SER A 45 -18.89 -8.44 16.85
C SER A 45 -18.27 -8.46 15.46
N ARG A 46 -18.77 -9.37 14.61
CA ARG A 46 -18.37 -9.41 13.19
C ARG A 46 -18.71 -8.10 12.49
N GLN A 47 -19.84 -7.49 12.85
CA GLN A 47 -20.24 -6.21 12.27
C GLN A 47 -19.26 -5.10 12.63
N ALA A 48 -18.76 -5.09 13.87
CA ALA A 48 -17.75 -4.12 14.30
C ALA A 48 -16.46 -4.27 13.49
N VAL A 49 -16.04 -5.51 13.20
CA VAL A 49 -14.89 -5.79 12.35
C VAL A 49 -15.13 -5.29 10.93
N ALA A 50 -16.30 -5.64 10.35
CA ALA A 50 -16.66 -5.20 9.01
C ALA A 50 -16.63 -3.67 8.88
N ASP A 51 -17.18 -2.98 9.88
CA ASP A 51 -17.22 -1.51 9.90
C ASP A 51 -15.80 -0.93 9.99
N SER A 52 -14.95 -1.52 10.83
CA SER A 52 -13.57 -1.06 10.99
C SER A 52 -12.77 -1.23 9.69
N ILE A 53 -12.95 -2.38 9.03
CA ILE A 53 -12.29 -2.65 7.75
C ILE A 53 -12.78 -1.68 6.67
N ALA A 54 -14.10 -1.46 6.60
CA ALA A 54 -14.68 -0.55 5.61
C ALA A 54 -14.16 0.89 5.82
N LYS A 55 -14.08 1.34 7.06
CA LYS A 55 -13.55 2.67 7.38
C LYS A 55 -12.07 2.78 7.03
N GLY A 56 -11.31 1.73 7.29
CA GLY A 56 -9.89 1.70 6.94
C GLY A 56 -9.68 1.76 5.43
N GLU A 57 -10.43 0.97 4.67
CA GLU A 57 -10.38 1.00 3.21
C GLU A 57 -10.72 2.39 2.65
N LYS A 58 -11.79 2.98 3.19
CA LYS A 58 -12.21 4.31 2.76
C LYS A 58 -11.12 5.34 3.04
N ALA A 59 -10.53 5.29 4.22
CA ALA A 59 -9.45 6.21 4.59
C ALA A 59 -8.24 6.07 3.65
N LEU A 60 -7.85 4.84 3.32
CA LEU A 60 -6.75 4.59 2.39
C LEU A 60 -7.04 5.20 1.01
N ARG A 61 -8.24 5.00 0.48
CA ARG A 61 -8.64 5.56 -0.81
C ARG A 61 -8.71 7.08 -0.77
N ASP A 62 -9.18 7.65 0.33
CA ASP A 62 -9.24 9.10 0.48
C ASP A 62 -7.85 9.70 0.52
N TYR A 63 -6.90 9.09 1.23
CA TYR A 63 -5.51 9.53 1.23
C TYR A 63 -4.91 9.51 -0.18
N ASP A 64 -5.10 8.39 -0.88
CA ASP A 64 -4.53 8.25 -2.21
C ASP A 64 -5.17 9.23 -3.21
N SER A 65 -6.46 9.48 -3.10
CA SER A 65 -7.14 10.44 -3.99
C SER A 65 -6.60 11.85 -3.83
N LYS A 66 -6.12 12.18 -2.64
CA LYS A 66 -5.56 13.51 -2.33
C LYS A 66 -4.07 13.61 -2.59
N LEU A 67 -3.32 12.60 -2.16
CA LEU A 67 -1.87 12.62 -2.21
C LEU A 67 -1.29 12.04 -3.51
N ARG A 68 -1.97 11.06 -4.08
CA ARG A 68 -1.64 10.44 -5.38
C ARG A 68 -0.19 9.95 -5.45
N LEU A 69 0.33 9.41 -4.35
CA LEU A 69 1.71 8.98 -4.27
C LEU A 69 1.99 7.76 -5.14
N ILE A 70 1.04 6.83 -5.23
CA ILE A 70 1.19 5.62 -6.04
C ILE A 70 1.34 6.00 -7.51
N GLU A 71 0.44 6.85 -8.02
CA GLU A 71 0.47 7.31 -9.40
C GLU A 71 1.76 8.07 -9.70
N LYS A 72 2.18 8.92 -8.78
CA LYS A 72 3.42 9.68 -8.93
C LYS A 72 4.63 8.76 -9.03
N ASP A 73 4.74 7.78 -8.13
CA ASP A 73 5.84 6.83 -8.12
C ASP A 73 5.86 6.00 -9.40
N GLU A 74 4.69 5.53 -9.85
CA GLU A 74 4.58 4.77 -11.08
C GLU A 74 5.03 5.59 -12.30
N SER A 75 4.65 6.85 -12.34
CA SER A 75 5.05 7.75 -13.43
C SER A 75 6.56 7.96 -13.45
N ILE A 76 7.19 8.11 -12.29
CA ILE A 76 8.64 8.26 -12.20
C ILE A 76 9.34 6.98 -12.65
N LEU A 77 8.87 5.82 -12.19
CA LEU A 77 9.44 4.53 -12.56
C LEU A 77 9.30 4.28 -14.07
N GLU A 78 8.18 4.67 -14.66
CA GLU A 78 7.96 4.54 -16.09
C GLU A 78 8.96 5.38 -16.87
N GLN A 79 9.20 6.62 -16.46
CA GLN A 79 10.17 7.50 -17.12
C GLN A 79 11.59 6.95 -16.97
N LEU A 80 11.93 6.44 -15.80
CA LEU A 80 13.26 5.82 -15.58
C LEU A 80 13.43 4.58 -16.46
N GLY A 81 12.37 3.79 -16.63
CA GLY A 81 12.41 2.60 -17.48
C GLY A 81 12.55 2.91 -18.97
N SER A 82 12.20 4.12 -19.39
CA SER A 82 12.31 4.53 -20.79
C SER A 82 13.72 5.01 -21.17
N ILE A 83 14.60 5.20 -20.19
CA ILE A 83 15.97 5.67 -20.46
C ILE A 83 16.81 4.50 -20.96
N ASP A 84 17.47 4.70 -22.11
CA ASP A 84 18.43 3.73 -22.62
C ASP A 84 19.74 3.89 -21.83
N THR A 85 20.06 2.87 -21.04
CA THR A 85 21.25 2.86 -20.20
C THR A 85 22.43 2.11 -20.79
N ASP A 86 22.28 1.53 -21.98
CA ASP A 86 23.34 0.70 -22.59
C ASP A 86 24.63 1.48 -22.84
N SER A 87 24.50 2.74 -23.24
CA SER A 87 25.67 3.61 -23.48
C SER A 87 25.86 4.66 -22.38
N ALA A 88 25.09 4.55 -21.27
CA ALA A 88 25.22 5.50 -20.17
C ALA A 88 26.46 5.24 -19.33
N SER A 89 26.98 6.30 -18.72
CA SER A 89 28.11 6.19 -17.79
C SER A 89 27.69 5.41 -16.52
N GLU A 90 28.68 4.90 -15.81
CA GLU A 90 28.41 4.23 -14.53
C GLU A 90 27.80 5.18 -13.51
N GLU A 91 28.13 6.45 -13.57
CA GLU A 91 27.54 7.47 -12.71
C GLU A 91 26.05 7.61 -12.94
N VAL A 92 25.62 7.65 -14.20
CA VAL A 92 24.21 7.74 -14.56
C VAL A 92 23.45 6.47 -14.15
N LYS A 93 24.03 5.30 -14.46
CA LYS A 93 23.44 4.02 -14.06
C LYS A 93 23.25 3.92 -12.55
N SER A 94 24.26 4.35 -11.80
CA SER A 94 24.21 4.35 -10.34
C SER A 94 23.11 5.27 -9.81
N ALA A 95 22.99 6.47 -10.38
CA ALA A 95 21.95 7.42 -9.98
C ALA A 95 20.55 6.86 -10.22
N ILE A 96 20.31 6.24 -11.37
CA ILE A 96 19.04 5.63 -11.72
C ILE A 96 18.72 4.50 -10.74
N ALA A 97 19.67 3.64 -10.44
CA ALA A 97 19.50 2.54 -9.51
C ALA A 97 19.13 3.05 -8.12
N GLN A 98 19.73 4.14 -7.68
CA GLN A 98 19.43 4.75 -6.39
C GLN A 98 18.03 5.34 -6.33
N ILE A 99 17.60 6.01 -7.40
CA ILE A 99 16.24 6.57 -7.48
C ILE A 99 15.22 5.44 -7.39
N LYS A 100 15.41 4.35 -8.13
CA LYS A 100 14.54 3.18 -8.08
C LYS A 100 14.47 2.59 -6.67
N ARG A 101 15.59 2.51 -5.99
CA ARG A 101 15.64 1.99 -4.63
C ARG A 101 14.84 2.86 -3.67
N ILE A 102 14.94 4.17 -3.78
CA ILE A 102 14.18 5.12 -2.95
C ILE A 102 12.67 4.92 -3.17
N LEU A 103 12.25 4.76 -4.43
CA LEU A 103 10.84 4.58 -4.77
C LEU A 103 10.28 3.24 -4.32
N GLU A 104 11.12 2.22 -4.24
CA GLU A 104 10.69 0.85 -3.90
C GLU A 104 10.76 0.55 -2.41
N ASP A 105 11.38 1.43 -1.63
CA ASP A 105 11.36 1.32 -0.18
C ASP A 105 9.99 1.76 0.35
#